data_707efedc2a7e5357b43cf2c5486d474e
#
_entry.id   707efedc2a7e5357b43cf2c5486d474e
#
_cell.length_a   1.000
_cell.length_b   1.000
_cell.length_c   1.000
_cell.angle_alpha   90.00
_cell.angle_beta   90.00
_cell.angle_gamma   90.00
#
_symmetry.space_group_name_H-M   'P 1'
#
loop_
_entity.id
_entity.type
_entity.pdbx_description
1 polymer ?
#
loop_
_entity_poly.entity_id
_entity_poly.type
_entity_poly.pdbx_seq_one_letter_code
_entity_poly.pdbx_strand_id
1 'polypeptide(L)'
;MTDVDGRVIAAAVEGYDGDSGFGLLKALSPLQARPLRLRDSSDIQSEERLRVVSSQDDTVVQQVVVLERGTFAGYWEYLLENAIFTVPAVNAFAGAGLVNEKGELVGIGSLFLKRNFQSTMVPSNMFVPTEALLPILDDLKRSGRSSSPPRPWLGVTVVEQYGRVLVQRISSGSPAMLSGIGEGDLIXX
;
A
#
# COMPACT_ATOMS: atom_id res chain seq x y z
N MET A 1 9.98 -12.21 -12.55
CA MET A 1 10.29 -10.77 -12.52
C MET A 1 11.21 -10.43 -13.68
N THR A 2 11.25 -9.17 -14.08
CA THR A 2 12.11 -8.72 -15.18
C THR A 2 13.17 -7.79 -14.63
N ASP A 3 14.45 -8.01 -14.99
CA ASP A 3 15.54 -7.16 -14.53
C ASP A 3 15.74 -5.95 -15.45
N VAL A 4 16.74 -5.11 -15.13
CA VAL A 4 16.97 -3.84 -15.85
C VAL A 4 17.36 -4.02 -17.32
N ASP A 5 17.83 -5.21 -17.69
CA ASP A 5 18.22 -5.54 -19.07
C ASP A 5 17.07 -6.23 -19.83
N GLY A 6 15.88 -6.32 -19.23
CA GLY A 6 14.72 -6.98 -19.83
C GLY A 6 14.73 -8.49 -19.71
N ARG A 7 15.68 -9.08 -18.98
CA ARG A 7 15.81 -10.51 -18.81
C ARG A 7 14.75 -11.01 -17.80
N VAL A 8 13.98 -12.03 -18.18
CA VAL A 8 12.98 -12.63 -17.31
C VAL A 8 13.66 -13.61 -16.34
N ILE A 9 13.45 -13.41 -15.06
CA ILE A 9 14.07 -14.20 -13.99
C ILE A 9 12.96 -14.84 -13.17
N ALA A 10 13.07 -16.14 -12.92
CA ALA A 10 12.15 -16.84 -12.03
C ALA A 10 12.29 -16.31 -10.61
N ALA A 11 11.17 -16.26 -9.90
CA ALA A 11 11.14 -15.78 -8.51
C ALA A 11 10.20 -16.64 -7.68
N ALA A 12 10.51 -16.77 -6.40
CA ALA A 12 9.64 -17.44 -5.43
C ALA A 12 9.04 -16.39 -4.51
N VAL A 13 7.83 -16.64 -4.05
CA VAL A 13 7.23 -15.82 -2.99
C VAL A 13 7.95 -16.20 -1.68
N GLU A 14 8.56 -15.22 -1.04
CA GLU A 14 9.27 -15.42 0.23
C GLU A 14 8.42 -15.02 1.42
N GLY A 15 7.54 -14.02 1.27
CA GLY A 15 6.66 -13.62 2.34
C GLY A 15 5.58 -12.66 1.90
N TYR A 16 4.57 -12.51 2.77
CA TYR A 16 3.47 -11.58 2.54
C TYR A 16 2.93 -11.08 3.89
N ASP A 17 2.68 -9.81 3.97
CA ASP A 17 2.04 -9.18 5.13
C ASP A 17 0.68 -8.61 4.72
N GLY A 18 -0.37 -9.14 5.31
CA GLY A 18 -1.74 -8.74 4.99
C GLY A 18 -2.12 -7.35 5.50
N ASP A 19 -1.46 -6.87 6.54
CA ASP A 19 -1.80 -5.57 7.15
C ASP A 19 -1.29 -4.40 6.30
N SER A 20 -0.10 -4.55 5.73
CA SER A 20 0.49 -3.50 4.87
C SER A 20 0.32 -3.76 3.39
N GLY A 21 0.02 -5.02 3.01
CA GLY A 21 -0.04 -5.44 1.62
C GLY A 21 1.32 -5.71 0.98
N PHE A 22 2.42 -5.65 1.73
CA PHE A 22 3.75 -5.91 1.18
C PHE A 22 3.97 -7.40 0.90
N GLY A 23 4.39 -7.70 -0.33
CA GLY A 23 4.86 -9.02 -0.70
C GLY A 23 6.36 -9.01 -0.95
N LEU A 24 7.04 -10.05 -0.50
CA LEU A 24 8.48 -10.23 -0.68
C LEU A 24 8.73 -11.36 -1.67
N LEU A 25 9.45 -11.06 -2.73
CA LEU A 25 9.85 -12.04 -3.74
C LEU A 25 11.36 -12.24 -3.68
N LYS A 26 11.79 -13.47 -3.86
CA LYS A 26 13.20 -13.83 -3.95
C LYS A 26 13.51 -14.26 -5.38
N ALA A 27 14.42 -13.56 -6.02
CA ALA A 27 14.93 -13.96 -7.32
C ALA A 27 15.70 -15.27 -7.21
N LEU A 28 15.46 -16.22 -8.15
CA LEU A 28 16.12 -17.52 -8.15
C LEU A 28 17.43 -17.53 -8.92
N SER A 29 17.81 -16.36 -9.48
CA SER A 29 19.16 -16.16 -10.05
C SER A 29 19.54 -14.69 -9.86
N PRO A 30 20.83 -14.34 -9.96
CA PRO A 30 21.27 -12.98 -9.66
C PRO A 30 20.61 -11.92 -10.53
N LEU A 31 20.20 -10.84 -9.90
CA LEU A 31 19.62 -9.67 -10.55
C LEU A 31 20.74 -8.73 -11.03
N GLN A 32 20.59 -8.18 -12.23
CA GLN A 32 21.47 -7.13 -12.75
C GLN A 32 20.94 -5.76 -12.33
N ALA A 33 20.84 -5.56 -11.01
CA ALA A 33 20.27 -4.33 -10.47
C ALA A 33 21.01 -3.91 -9.20
N ARG A 34 21.17 -2.62 -9.03
CA ARG A 34 21.67 -2.08 -7.76
C ARG A 34 20.48 -1.94 -6.80
N PRO A 35 20.60 -2.45 -5.58
CA PRO A 35 19.50 -2.30 -4.61
C PRO A 35 19.32 -0.84 -4.23
N LEU A 36 18.07 -0.42 -4.10
CA LEU A 36 17.74 0.89 -3.53
C LEU A 36 17.93 0.82 -2.01
N ARG A 37 18.43 1.92 -1.46
CA ARG A 37 18.48 2.07 -0.01
C ARG A 37 17.07 2.34 0.50
N LEU A 38 16.62 1.53 1.45
CA LEU A 38 15.36 1.77 2.14
C LEU A 38 15.57 2.85 3.20
N ARG A 39 14.66 3.82 3.25
CA ARG A 39 14.68 4.87 4.26
C ARG A 39 13.35 4.89 4.98
N ASP A 40 13.39 5.08 6.29
CA ASP A 40 12.18 5.30 7.09
C ASP A 40 11.47 6.55 6.56
N SER A 41 10.18 6.42 6.28
CA SER A 41 9.38 7.49 5.67
C SER A 41 8.57 8.29 6.68
N SER A 42 8.74 8.04 7.97
CA SER A 42 7.91 8.67 9.02
C SER A 42 8.04 10.18 9.10
N ASP A 43 9.15 10.74 8.61
CA ASP A 43 9.38 12.19 8.61
C ASP A 43 8.95 12.90 7.32
N ILE A 44 8.45 12.15 6.33
CA ILE A 44 7.93 12.73 5.08
C ILE A 44 6.73 13.64 5.40
N GLN A 45 6.74 14.86 4.87
CA GLN A 45 5.72 15.86 5.15
C GLN A 45 4.94 16.25 3.89
N SER A 46 3.77 16.85 4.07
CA SER A 46 3.04 17.48 2.97
C SER A 46 3.90 18.53 2.29
N GLU A 47 3.70 18.69 1.00
CA GLU A 47 4.43 19.61 0.10
C GLU A 47 5.88 19.18 -0.18
N GLU A 48 6.35 18.06 0.40
CA GLU A 48 7.68 17.54 0.09
C GLU A 48 7.75 17.04 -1.35
N ARG A 49 8.86 17.30 -2.04
CA ARG A 49 9.10 16.86 -3.43
C ARG A 49 9.77 15.51 -3.44
N LEU A 50 9.16 14.58 -4.16
CA LEU A 50 9.64 13.22 -4.32
C LEU A 50 9.62 12.86 -5.81
N ARG A 51 10.09 11.66 -6.14
CA ARG A 51 10.02 11.14 -7.52
C ARG A 51 9.40 9.76 -7.52
N VAL A 52 8.50 9.54 -8.47
CA VAL A 52 7.99 8.21 -8.78
C VAL A 52 8.89 7.60 -9.84
N VAL A 53 9.40 6.41 -9.57
CA VAL A 53 10.26 5.67 -10.51
C VAL A 53 9.56 4.35 -10.85
N SER A 54 9.33 4.11 -12.12
CA SER A 54 8.66 2.92 -12.62
C SER A 54 9.30 2.47 -13.92
N SER A 55 9.26 1.17 -14.21
CA SER A 55 9.72 0.61 -15.48
C SER A 55 8.74 -0.42 -16.01
N GLN A 56 7.44 -0.12 -15.91
CA GLN A 56 6.40 -1.05 -16.35
C GLN A 56 6.47 -1.31 -17.86
N ASP A 57 6.52 -0.26 -18.68
CA ASP A 57 6.68 -0.36 -20.13
C ASP A 57 7.97 0.34 -20.57
N ASP A 58 8.11 1.59 -20.17
CA ASP A 58 9.31 2.39 -20.30
C ASP A 58 9.70 2.91 -18.93
N THR A 59 10.98 3.26 -18.76
CA THR A 59 11.42 3.87 -17.50
C THR A 59 10.79 5.26 -17.36
N VAL A 60 9.97 5.42 -16.35
CA VAL A 60 9.32 6.69 -16.01
C VAL A 60 9.95 7.22 -14.72
N VAL A 61 10.42 8.45 -14.76
CA VAL A 61 10.84 9.19 -13.56
C VAL A 61 10.04 10.48 -13.55
N GLN A 62 9.09 10.60 -12.65
CA GLN A 62 8.22 11.76 -12.60
C GLN A 62 8.29 12.42 -11.22
N GLN A 63 8.53 13.72 -11.22
CA GLN A 63 8.50 14.50 -10.00
C GLN A 63 7.05 14.65 -9.52
N VAL A 64 6.86 14.43 -8.23
CA VAL A 64 5.56 14.56 -7.57
C VAL A 64 5.74 15.35 -6.26
N VAL A 65 4.62 15.80 -5.72
CA VAL A 65 4.59 16.49 -4.42
C VAL A 65 3.68 15.68 -3.51
N VAL A 66 4.06 15.55 -2.26
CA VAL A 66 3.20 14.92 -1.25
C VAL A 66 2.01 15.84 -0.99
N LEU A 67 0.83 15.37 -1.37
CA LEU A 67 -0.42 16.10 -1.14
C LEU A 67 -0.76 16.09 0.36
N GLU A 68 -0.75 14.90 0.93
CA GLU A 68 -1.02 14.69 2.35
C GLU A 68 -0.52 13.32 2.78
N ARG A 69 -0.46 13.13 4.09
CA ARG A 69 -0.36 11.81 4.71
C ARG A 69 -1.65 11.55 5.46
N GLY A 70 -2.11 10.31 5.44
CA GLY A 70 -3.37 10.02 6.13
C GLY A 70 -3.73 8.55 6.14
N THR A 71 -4.77 8.27 6.88
CA THR A 71 -5.31 6.92 6.99
C THR A 71 -6.07 6.56 5.73
N PHE A 72 -5.84 5.36 5.24
CA PHE A 72 -6.61 4.77 4.15
C PHE A 72 -7.18 3.43 4.60
N ALA A 73 -8.48 3.27 4.44
CA ALA A 73 -9.17 2.00 4.68
C ALA A 73 -9.64 1.46 3.33
N GLY A 74 -9.11 0.33 2.93
CA GLY A 74 -9.44 -0.29 1.65
C GLY A 74 -10.00 -1.69 1.84
N TYR A 75 -10.49 -2.26 0.75
CA TYR A 75 -11.09 -3.60 0.80
C TYR A 75 -10.05 -4.70 1.05
N TRP A 76 -8.79 -4.47 0.66
CA TRP A 76 -7.74 -5.50 0.75
C TRP A 76 -6.55 -5.08 1.59
N GLU A 77 -6.37 -3.80 1.82
CA GLU A 77 -5.25 -3.26 2.59
C GLU A 77 -5.66 -2.91 4.02
N TYR A 78 -6.85 -3.30 4.39
CA TYR A 78 -7.42 -3.06 5.72
C TYR A 78 -7.32 -1.58 6.12
N LEU A 79 -6.53 -1.30 7.14
CA LEU A 79 -6.30 0.06 7.62
C LEU A 79 -4.82 0.38 7.49
N LEU A 80 -4.49 1.24 6.53
CA LEU A 80 -3.12 1.70 6.33
C LEU A 80 -2.98 3.09 6.94
N GLU A 81 -2.26 3.17 8.02
CA GLU A 81 -1.97 4.45 8.66
C GLU A 81 -0.84 5.14 7.90
N ASN A 82 -0.88 6.46 7.86
CA ASN A 82 0.17 7.29 7.27
C ASN A 82 0.46 7.02 5.78
N ALA A 83 -0.54 6.54 5.02
CA ALA A 83 -0.39 6.41 3.57
C ALA A 83 0.07 7.75 2.98
N ILE A 84 0.93 7.67 1.95
CA ILE A 84 1.46 8.87 1.29
C ILE A 84 0.65 9.10 0.01
N PHE A 85 -0.01 10.25 -0.10
CA PHE A 85 -0.77 10.63 -1.29
C PHE A 85 0.02 11.69 -2.07
N THR A 86 0.17 11.49 -3.38
CA THR A 86 0.99 12.37 -4.21
C THR A 86 0.23 12.91 -5.41
N VAL A 87 0.68 14.09 -5.89
CA VAL A 87 0.22 14.74 -7.11
C VAL A 87 1.43 15.27 -7.90
N PRO A 88 1.33 15.37 -9.25
CA PRO A 88 0.26 14.84 -10.09
C PRO A 88 0.26 13.31 -10.10
N ALA A 89 -0.89 12.72 -10.47
CA ALA A 89 -0.98 11.28 -10.56
C ALA A 89 -0.14 10.73 -11.72
N VAL A 90 0.49 9.59 -11.48
CA VAL A 90 1.31 8.86 -12.45
C VAL A 90 0.55 7.60 -12.84
N ASN A 91 0.44 7.32 -14.14
CA ASN A 91 -0.31 6.14 -14.61
C ASN A 91 0.41 4.83 -14.29
N ALA A 92 1.75 4.82 -14.40
CA ALA A 92 2.56 3.63 -14.10
C ALA A 92 2.90 3.57 -12.61
N PHE A 93 1.88 3.60 -11.76
CA PHE A 93 2.04 3.71 -10.29
C PHE A 93 2.18 2.36 -9.59
N ALA A 94 1.54 1.31 -10.12
CA ALA A 94 1.42 0.03 -9.40
C ALA A 94 2.80 -0.61 -9.24
N GLY A 95 3.24 -0.74 -7.99
CA GLY A 95 4.57 -1.25 -7.67
C GLY A 95 5.71 -0.27 -7.91
N ALA A 96 5.42 0.95 -8.36
CA ALA A 96 6.45 1.97 -8.59
C ALA A 96 7.11 2.39 -7.28
N GLY A 97 8.40 2.69 -7.33
CA GLY A 97 9.13 3.23 -6.18
C GLY A 97 8.88 4.72 -6.02
N LEU A 98 8.57 5.15 -4.80
CA LEU A 98 8.58 6.56 -4.42
C LEU A 98 9.93 6.83 -3.77
N VAL A 99 10.73 7.73 -4.35
CA VAL A 99 12.09 7.99 -3.87
C VAL A 99 12.27 9.47 -3.54
N ASN A 100 13.13 9.73 -2.56
CA ASN A 100 13.50 11.09 -2.18
C ASN A 100 14.58 11.64 -3.11
N GLU A 101 15.07 12.86 -2.85
CA GLU A 101 16.08 13.51 -3.67
C GLU A 101 17.41 12.76 -3.69
N LYS A 102 17.69 11.99 -2.66
CA LYS A 102 18.91 11.17 -2.54
C LYS A 102 18.79 9.82 -3.26
N GLY A 103 17.60 9.51 -3.83
CA GLY A 103 17.35 8.22 -4.48
C GLY A 103 17.03 7.09 -3.49
N GLU A 104 16.68 7.42 -2.24
CA GLU A 104 16.31 6.43 -1.25
C GLU A 104 14.81 6.13 -1.34
N LEU A 105 14.43 4.85 -1.22
CA LEU A 105 13.04 4.41 -1.32
C LEU A 105 12.28 4.76 -0.04
N VAL A 106 11.16 5.47 -0.18
CA VAL A 106 10.30 5.92 0.92
C VAL A 106 8.86 5.38 0.81
N GLY A 107 8.51 4.76 -0.32
CA GLY A 107 7.17 4.18 -0.48
C GLY A 107 7.05 3.35 -1.75
N ILE A 108 6.01 2.51 -1.80
CA ILE A 108 5.69 1.67 -2.97
C ILE A 108 4.27 2.00 -3.43
N GLY A 109 4.11 2.23 -4.72
CA GLY A 109 2.84 2.63 -5.32
C GLY A 109 1.79 1.53 -5.27
N SER A 110 0.60 1.88 -4.79
CA SER A 110 -0.50 0.95 -4.60
C SER A 110 -1.75 1.31 -5.40
N LEU A 111 -2.24 2.54 -5.28
CA LEU A 111 -3.54 2.92 -5.84
C LEU A 111 -3.48 4.21 -6.64
N PHE A 112 -4.39 4.28 -7.62
CA PHE A 112 -4.80 5.52 -8.27
C PHE A 112 -6.18 5.87 -7.73
N LEU A 113 -6.36 7.09 -7.22
CA LEU A 113 -7.62 7.52 -6.65
C LEU A 113 -7.78 9.03 -6.78
N LYS A 114 -8.93 9.54 -6.38
CA LYS A 114 -9.16 10.98 -6.31
C LYS A 114 -9.18 11.41 -4.85
N ARG A 115 -8.50 12.49 -4.54
CA ARG A 115 -8.47 13.07 -3.19
C ARG A 115 -9.04 14.48 -3.24
N ASN A 116 -9.74 14.87 -2.18
CA ASN A 116 -10.23 16.23 -2.04
C ASN A 116 -9.08 17.12 -1.59
N PHE A 117 -8.78 18.12 -2.39
CA PHE A 117 -7.75 19.12 -2.05
C PHE A 117 -8.35 20.50 -2.32
N GLN A 118 -8.46 21.30 -1.27
CA GLN A 118 -9.04 22.66 -1.35
C GLN A 118 -10.39 22.67 -2.10
N SER A 119 -11.27 21.72 -1.71
CA SER A 119 -12.62 21.56 -2.29
C SER A 119 -12.63 21.10 -3.75
N THR A 120 -11.50 20.64 -4.28
CA THR A 120 -11.41 20.11 -5.63
C THR A 120 -10.94 18.65 -5.58
N MET A 121 -11.61 17.78 -6.35
CA MET A 121 -11.20 16.38 -6.46
C MET A 121 -10.05 16.25 -7.45
N VAL A 122 -8.86 15.94 -6.97
CA VAL A 122 -7.66 15.82 -7.81
C VAL A 122 -7.23 14.36 -7.95
N PRO A 123 -6.83 13.94 -9.18
CA PRO A 123 -6.23 12.61 -9.35
C PRO A 123 -4.92 12.52 -8.58
N SER A 124 -4.75 11.43 -7.87
CA SER A 124 -3.63 11.22 -6.95
C SER A 124 -3.19 9.76 -6.98
N ASN A 125 -1.98 9.49 -6.56
CA ASN A 125 -1.57 8.12 -6.24
C ASN A 125 -1.40 7.96 -4.74
N MET A 126 -1.67 6.75 -4.26
CA MET A 126 -1.38 6.35 -2.89
C MET A 126 -0.18 5.41 -2.89
N PHE A 127 0.75 5.69 -2.00
CA PHE A 127 1.93 4.86 -1.77
C PHE A 127 1.89 4.29 -0.36
N VAL A 128 2.20 2.99 -0.24
CA VAL A 128 2.40 2.35 1.07
C VAL A 128 3.77 2.77 1.56
N PRO A 129 3.87 3.42 2.74
CA PRO A 129 5.14 3.97 3.20
C PRO A 129 6.10 2.89 3.68
N THR A 130 7.41 3.13 3.53
CA THR A 130 8.45 2.18 3.98
C THR A 130 8.46 2.00 5.49
N GLU A 131 7.98 2.96 6.27
CA GLU A 131 7.84 2.81 7.72
C GLU A 131 6.95 1.61 8.09
N ALA A 132 6.03 1.21 7.20
CA ALA A 132 5.20 0.02 7.42
C ALA A 132 5.96 -1.27 7.07
N LEU A 133 6.97 -1.20 6.19
CA LEU A 133 7.77 -2.37 5.79
C LEU A 133 8.93 -2.64 6.74
N LEU A 134 9.63 -1.59 7.18
CA LEU A 134 10.89 -1.74 7.91
C LEU A 134 10.76 -2.62 9.17
N PRO A 135 9.70 -2.47 9.99
CA PRO A 135 9.59 -3.30 11.21
C PRO A 135 9.36 -4.79 10.93
N ILE A 136 8.78 -5.13 9.77
CA ILE A 136 8.39 -6.51 9.45
C ILE A 136 9.33 -7.19 8.45
N LEU A 137 10.27 -6.46 7.88
CA LEU A 137 11.10 -6.96 6.76
C LEU A 137 11.91 -8.20 7.15
N ASP A 138 12.52 -8.20 8.34
CA ASP A 138 13.31 -9.34 8.79
C ASP A 138 12.42 -10.55 9.10
N ASP A 139 11.21 -10.33 9.60
CA ASP A 139 10.24 -11.38 9.81
C ASP A 139 9.81 -12.01 8.48
N LEU A 140 9.51 -11.18 7.48
CA LEU A 140 9.15 -11.65 6.15
C LEU A 140 10.26 -12.52 5.54
N LYS A 141 11.53 -12.11 5.71
CA LYS A 141 12.68 -12.89 5.23
C LYS A 141 12.84 -14.21 5.97
N ARG A 142 12.57 -14.23 7.28
CA ARG A 142 12.83 -15.37 8.14
C ARG A 142 11.71 -16.40 8.13
N SER A 143 10.45 -15.95 8.14
CA SER A 143 9.29 -16.82 8.35
C SER A 143 8.18 -16.62 7.31
N GLY A 144 8.35 -15.68 6.38
CA GLY A 144 7.36 -15.41 5.36
C GLY A 144 6.17 -14.58 5.82
N ARG A 145 6.15 -14.17 7.08
CA ARG A 145 5.02 -13.40 7.63
C ARG A 145 5.50 -12.55 8.80
N SER A 146 4.76 -11.49 9.10
CA SER A 146 5.01 -10.67 10.28
C SER A 146 4.82 -11.50 11.57
N SER A 147 5.62 -11.21 12.58
CA SER A 147 5.46 -11.79 13.92
C SER A 147 4.38 -11.06 14.73
N SER A 148 3.88 -9.93 14.25
CA SER A 148 2.78 -9.22 14.89
C SER A 148 1.51 -10.08 14.90
N PRO A 149 0.72 -10.04 15.98
CA PRO A 149 -0.54 -10.76 15.99
C PRO A 149 -1.44 -10.24 14.85
N PRO A 150 -2.09 -11.14 14.11
CA PRO A 150 -2.97 -10.69 13.03
C PRO A 150 -4.11 -9.84 13.59
N ARG A 151 -4.48 -8.83 12.86
CA ARG A 151 -5.61 -7.98 13.25
C ARG A 151 -6.91 -8.80 13.25
N PRO A 152 -7.79 -8.57 14.24
CA PRO A 152 -9.08 -9.25 14.24
C PRO A 152 -9.86 -8.94 12.97
N TRP A 153 -10.45 -9.97 12.39
CA TRP A 153 -11.25 -9.83 11.17
C TRP A 153 -12.69 -10.25 11.50
N LEU A 154 -13.62 -9.32 11.30
CA LEU A 154 -15.03 -9.58 11.58
C LEU A 154 -15.77 -10.14 10.35
N GLY A 155 -15.34 -9.73 9.15
CA GLY A 155 -15.93 -10.21 7.91
C GLY A 155 -17.18 -9.44 7.48
N VAL A 156 -17.23 -8.13 7.76
CA VAL A 156 -18.30 -7.26 7.31
C VAL A 156 -17.74 -6.17 6.40
N THR A 157 -18.54 -5.75 5.42
CA THR A 157 -18.32 -4.50 4.70
C THR A 157 -19.41 -3.54 5.16
N VAL A 158 -19.03 -2.32 5.48
CA VAL A 158 -19.96 -1.32 5.99
C VAL A 158 -20.11 -0.16 5.02
N VAL A 159 -21.22 0.55 5.12
CA VAL A 159 -21.47 1.78 4.38
C VAL A 159 -22.03 2.82 5.35
N GLU A 160 -21.59 4.05 5.18
CA GLU A 160 -22.18 5.17 5.93
C GLU A 160 -23.30 5.79 5.12
N GLN A 161 -24.48 5.85 5.73
CA GLN A 161 -25.65 6.52 5.15
C GLN A 161 -26.32 7.37 6.21
N TYR A 162 -26.50 8.65 5.91
CA TYR A 162 -27.16 9.61 6.80
C TYR A 162 -26.57 9.63 8.21
N GLY A 163 -25.24 9.56 8.29
CA GLY A 163 -24.53 9.58 9.59
C GLY A 163 -24.65 8.30 10.39
N ARG A 164 -25.07 7.21 9.77
CA ARG A 164 -25.15 5.87 10.38
C ARG A 164 -24.32 4.89 9.61
N VAL A 165 -23.69 3.97 10.33
CA VAL A 165 -22.88 2.91 9.73
C VAL A 165 -23.71 1.62 9.70
N LEU A 166 -23.96 1.12 8.48
CA LEU A 166 -24.79 -0.06 8.25
C LEU A 166 -23.93 -1.19 7.66
N VAL A 167 -24.23 -2.41 8.05
CA VAL A 167 -23.61 -3.59 7.44
C VAL A 167 -24.15 -3.76 6.03
N GLN A 168 -23.28 -3.59 5.04
CA GLN A 168 -23.66 -3.71 3.63
C GLN A 168 -23.50 -5.13 3.11
N ARG A 169 -22.48 -5.85 3.58
CA ARG A 169 -22.21 -7.22 3.14
C ARG A 169 -21.52 -8.01 4.24
N ILE A 170 -21.77 -9.31 4.26
CA ILE A 170 -21.14 -10.24 5.21
C ILE A 170 -20.42 -11.32 4.42
N SER A 171 -19.15 -11.54 4.76
CA SER A 171 -18.35 -12.59 4.14
C SER A 171 -18.82 -13.98 4.61
N SER A 172 -18.93 -14.89 3.67
CA SER A 172 -19.37 -16.27 3.99
C SER A 172 -18.40 -16.93 4.98
N GLY A 173 -18.94 -17.56 6.01
CA GLY A 173 -18.17 -18.25 7.03
C GLY A 173 -17.41 -17.34 8.00
N SER A 174 -17.68 -16.05 7.95
CA SER A 174 -17.00 -15.07 8.82
C SER A 174 -17.51 -15.13 10.27
N PRO A 175 -16.73 -14.59 11.22
CA PRO A 175 -17.21 -14.44 12.60
C PRO A 175 -18.53 -13.66 12.69
N ALA A 176 -18.71 -12.63 11.87
CA ALA A 176 -19.97 -11.88 11.83
C ALA A 176 -21.16 -12.76 11.47
N MET A 177 -21.02 -13.57 10.41
CA MET A 177 -22.06 -14.49 9.98
C MET A 177 -22.39 -15.50 11.10
N LEU A 178 -21.35 -16.07 11.71
CA LEU A 178 -21.52 -17.08 12.78
C LEU A 178 -22.13 -16.48 14.04
N SER A 179 -21.96 -15.17 14.25
CA SER A 179 -22.52 -14.45 15.41
C SER A 179 -23.92 -13.90 15.17
N GLY A 180 -24.47 -14.12 13.97
CA GLY A 180 -25.83 -13.68 13.64
C GLY A 180 -25.95 -12.22 13.22
N ILE A 181 -24.84 -11.55 12.91
CA ILE A 181 -24.88 -10.20 12.33
C ILE A 181 -25.48 -10.33 10.93
N GLY A 182 -26.41 -9.44 10.59
CA GLY A 182 -27.11 -9.44 9.32
C GLY A 182 -26.83 -8.20 8.45
N GLU A 183 -27.02 -8.36 7.14
CA GLU A 183 -26.98 -7.20 6.24
C GLU A 183 -28.12 -6.24 6.62
N GLY A 184 -27.83 -4.96 6.69
CA GLY A 184 -28.75 -3.94 7.18
C GLY A 184 -28.62 -3.62 8.66
N ASP A 185 -27.85 -4.40 9.42
CA ASP A 185 -27.65 -4.12 10.84
C ASP A 185 -26.91 -2.78 11.01
N LEU A 186 -27.27 -2.05 12.07
CA LEU A 186 -26.69 -0.76 12.41
C LEU A 186 -25.53 -0.99 13.38
N ILE A 187 -24.37 -0.44 13.07
CA ILE A 187 -23.23 -0.44 13.96
C ILE A 187 -23.26 0.84 14.78
N UNK A 188 -23.49 0.79 16.02
CA UNK A 188 -23.60 1.91 16.91
C UNK A 188 -22.29 2.15 17.59
N UNK A 189 -22.02 3.22 17.84
CA UNK A 189 -20.85 3.66 18.56
C UNK A 189 -21.05 3.85 19.90
#